data_5b86a821105d57a787e9ef68adc7f263
#
_entry.id   5b86a821105d57a787e9ef68adc7f263
#
_cell.length_a   1.000
_cell.length_b   1.000
_cell.length_c   1.000
_cell.angle_alpha   90.00
_cell.angle_beta   90.00
_cell.angle_gamma   90.00
#
_symmetry.space_group_name_H-M   'P 1'
#
loop_
_entity.id
_entity.type
_entity.pdbx_description
1 polymer ?
#
loop_
_entity_poly.entity_id
_entity_poly.type
_entity_poly.pdbx_seq_one_letter_code
_entity_poly.pdbx_strand_id
1 'polypeptide(L)'
;MNIFKKIIPIILFAFSMSGVYAQDKNVKLPPNWFNLDLTTDGYFGISTEKAYKELLSNKKAKERIVVAVIDGGTDIKHEDLKDVLWTNKKEIPGNGIDDDGNGYVDDVHGWNFIGSKGKNLEFDNLEMVRIKRKFEPKYRSVIRTTVLDSAEKEEYALYKRVVSDFGKRYDEASSAFPIYIAIKKMMDSVAYLNNKKIPSLDDIEKYKSDEEMDSYIKKIVRKGSKDEGSIEKFYKTIEKGYKELDQMLRYNLNENYDARAELVGDNYDNSNERNYGNNDVIGPDADHGSHVSGIIGANRQNEIGVKGVANNISIMTIRVVPQGDERDKDVANGIRYAVDNGARVVNMSFGKGYKWDKKVVDEAIKYAESKGVLLVHAAGNDNQNVDIAENYPTKYYDSPEADEYTRKHKKPELKPFTPPPANAMNSGPAGMPRRDPFAKPAPLDSAKYQLPHAKNWITVGASAYKDDDNLKASFSNYGKYNVDVFAPGFMINSTTPNNNYEEFDGTSMA
;
A
#
# COMPACT_ATOMS: atom_id res chain seq x y z
N MET A 1 8.66 -27.64 23.45
CA MET A 1 7.65 -27.37 24.51
C MET A 1 7.74 -25.98 25.16
N ASN A 2 8.93 -25.37 25.33
CA ASN A 2 9.04 -24.03 25.96
C ASN A 2 8.88 -22.81 25.04
N ILE A 3 8.95 -22.96 23.72
CA ILE A 3 8.82 -21.87 22.74
C ILE A 3 7.35 -21.44 22.62
N PHE A 4 6.41 -22.40 22.58
CA PHE A 4 4.97 -22.10 22.43
C PHE A 4 4.35 -21.37 23.62
N LYS A 5 4.82 -21.62 24.86
CA LYS A 5 4.32 -20.88 26.04
C LYS A 5 4.72 -19.39 26.05
N LYS A 6 5.73 -18.99 25.27
CA LYS A 6 6.16 -17.57 25.12
C LYS A 6 5.46 -16.85 23.97
N ILE A 7 4.90 -17.60 23.01
CA ILE A 7 4.24 -17.05 21.81
C ILE A 7 2.75 -16.74 22.06
N ILE A 8 2.13 -17.46 23.00
CA ILE A 8 0.71 -17.28 23.38
C ILE A 8 0.32 -15.83 23.72
N PRO A 9 1.11 -15.04 24.48
CA PRO A 9 0.78 -13.65 24.75
C PRO A 9 0.84 -12.74 23.51
N ILE A 10 1.67 -13.06 22.52
CA ILE A 10 1.88 -12.25 21.33
C ILE A 10 0.67 -12.35 20.38
N ILE A 11 0.07 -13.53 20.27
CA ILE A 11 -1.12 -13.75 19.41
C ILE A 11 -2.36 -13.08 19.99
N LEU A 12 -2.57 -13.17 21.30
CA LEU A 12 -3.63 -12.43 22.00
C LEU A 12 -3.41 -10.92 21.91
N PHE A 13 -2.16 -10.46 21.78
CA PHE A 13 -1.79 -9.06 21.64
C PHE A 13 -1.98 -8.54 20.20
N ALA A 14 -1.72 -9.34 19.17
CA ALA A 14 -2.00 -8.99 17.77
C ALA A 14 -3.51 -8.88 17.50
N PHE A 15 -4.33 -9.76 18.08
CA PHE A 15 -5.80 -9.66 18.05
C PHE A 15 -6.37 -8.62 19.01
N SER A 16 -5.64 -8.20 20.06
CA SER A 16 -6.13 -7.24 21.05
C SER A 16 -5.72 -5.79 20.78
N MET A 17 -4.78 -5.52 19.88
CA MET A 17 -4.44 -4.14 19.49
C MET A 17 -5.46 -3.51 18.54
N SER A 18 -6.35 -4.30 17.92
CA SER A 18 -7.50 -3.79 17.15
C SER A 18 -8.70 -3.35 18.04
N GLY A 19 -8.58 -3.45 19.38
CA GLY A 19 -9.72 -3.36 20.30
C GLY A 19 -10.04 -1.97 20.87
N VAL A 20 -9.40 -0.89 20.48
CA VAL A 20 -9.64 0.40 21.18
C VAL A 20 -10.41 1.44 20.35
N TYR A 21 -10.59 1.30 19.06
CA TYR A 21 -11.46 2.14 18.21
C TYR A 21 -11.67 1.48 16.85
N ALA A 22 -12.04 0.19 16.82
CA ALA A 22 -12.40 -0.45 15.56
C ALA A 22 -13.74 0.13 15.08
N GLN A 23 -13.73 0.73 13.90
CA GLN A 23 -14.97 1.08 13.21
C GLN A 23 -15.81 -0.17 12.99
N ASP A 24 -17.14 -0.06 13.20
CA ASP A 24 -18.03 -1.21 13.10
C ASP A 24 -18.13 -1.69 11.63
N LYS A 25 -17.51 -2.81 11.34
CA LYS A 25 -17.56 -3.47 10.02
C LYS A 25 -18.83 -4.31 9.81
N ASN A 26 -19.73 -4.38 10.81
CA ASN A 26 -21.01 -5.10 10.68
C ASN A 26 -22.14 -4.22 10.12
N VAL A 27 -21.87 -2.97 9.83
CA VAL A 27 -22.81 -2.05 9.19
C VAL A 27 -22.90 -2.35 7.70
N LYS A 28 -24.12 -2.51 7.19
CA LYS A 28 -24.35 -2.60 5.74
C LYS A 28 -24.47 -1.20 5.16
N LEU A 29 -23.45 -0.74 4.45
CA LEU A 29 -23.45 0.54 3.75
C LEU A 29 -24.08 0.42 2.34
N PRO A 30 -24.66 1.50 1.80
CA PRO A 30 -24.99 1.54 0.37
C PRO A 30 -23.72 1.38 -0.48
N PRO A 31 -23.74 0.63 -1.57
CA PRO A 31 -22.54 0.38 -2.38
C PRO A 31 -21.79 1.64 -2.85
N ASN A 32 -22.53 2.74 -3.08
CA ASN A 32 -21.98 4.04 -3.50
C ASN A 32 -22.02 5.09 -2.39
N TRP A 33 -21.93 4.71 -1.10
CA TRP A 33 -22.05 5.63 0.02
C TRP A 33 -21.06 6.80 -0.04
N PHE A 34 -19.88 6.57 -0.58
CA PHE A 34 -18.84 7.58 -0.73
C PHE A 34 -19.23 8.74 -1.65
N ASN A 35 -20.18 8.55 -2.56
CA ASN A 35 -20.74 9.57 -3.42
C ASN A 35 -21.90 10.36 -2.79
N LEU A 36 -22.41 9.94 -1.63
CA LEU A 36 -23.57 10.52 -0.95
C LEU A 36 -23.21 11.77 -0.15
N ASP A 37 -24.25 12.51 0.31
CA ASP A 37 -24.12 13.77 1.05
C ASP A 37 -24.54 13.57 2.51
N LEU A 38 -23.77 14.12 3.45
CA LEU A 38 -24.06 13.98 4.88
C LEU A 38 -25.45 14.52 5.25
N THR A 39 -25.80 15.68 4.73
CA THR A 39 -27.05 16.38 5.13
C THR A 39 -28.29 15.75 4.54
N THR A 40 -28.21 15.30 3.27
CA THR A 40 -29.38 14.74 2.56
C THR A 40 -29.51 13.23 2.72
N ASP A 41 -28.39 12.52 2.79
CA ASP A 41 -28.36 11.06 2.76
C ASP A 41 -27.88 10.43 4.07
N GLY A 42 -27.31 11.22 4.98
CA GLY A 42 -26.83 10.76 6.29
C GLY A 42 -25.47 10.05 6.27
N TYR A 43 -24.73 10.14 5.18
CA TYR A 43 -23.38 9.54 5.02
C TYR A 43 -22.33 10.63 4.77
N PHE A 44 -21.20 10.53 5.43
CA PHE A 44 -20.07 11.45 5.25
C PHE A 44 -19.28 11.11 3.98
N GLY A 45 -19.97 11.17 2.83
CA GLY A 45 -19.36 11.03 1.51
C GLY A 45 -18.91 12.40 0.95
N ILE A 46 -18.53 12.43 -0.33
CA ILE A 46 -18.03 13.63 -1.01
C ILE A 46 -19.11 14.39 -1.78
N SER A 47 -20.38 14.07 -1.57
CA SER A 47 -21.54 14.76 -2.17
C SER A 47 -21.58 14.76 -3.71
N THR A 48 -20.99 13.76 -4.35
CA THR A 48 -20.87 13.67 -5.82
C THR A 48 -22.26 13.64 -6.48
N GLU A 49 -23.20 12.84 -5.96
CA GLU A 49 -24.56 12.75 -6.50
C GLU A 49 -25.29 14.10 -6.46
N LYS A 50 -25.13 14.81 -5.36
CA LYS A 50 -25.68 16.16 -5.19
C LYS A 50 -25.04 17.16 -6.14
N ALA A 51 -23.72 17.08 -6.34
CA ALA A 51 -23.01 17.94 -7.29
C ALA A 51 -23.47 17.72 -8.74
N TYR A 52 -23.68 16.46 -9.15
CA TYR A 52 -24.24 16.15 -10.48
C TYR A 52 -25.66 16.70 -10.65
N LYS A 53 -26.50 16.58 -9.64
CA LYS A 53 -27.88 17.05 -9.67
C LYS A 53 -27.98 18.59 -9.66
N GLU A 54 -27.22 19.26 -8.81
CA GLU A 54 -27.42 20.68 -8.54
C GLU A 54 -26.48 21.60 -9.32
N LEU A 55 -25.23 21.14 -9.53
CA LEU A 55 -24.19 21.99 -10.13
C LEU A 55 -23.87 21.64 -11.58
N LEU A 56 -24.03 20.37 -11.96
CA LEU A 56 -23.58 19.86 -13.26
C LEU A 56 -24.71 19.46 -14.20
N SER A 57 -25.97 19.40 -13.76
CA SER A 57 -27.13 18.92 -14.55
C SER A 57 -27.29 19.64 -15.90
N ASN A 58 -26.96 20.92 -16.00
CA ASN A 58 -27.07 21.74 -17.19
C ASN A 58 -25.73 22.11 -17.83
N LYS A 59 -24.63 21.46 -17.38
CA LYS A 59 -23.29 21.74 -17.90
C LYS A 59 -22.80 20.62 -18.82
N LYS A 60 -22.21 21.02 -19.93
CA LYS A 60 -21.47 20.09 -20.80
C LYS A 60 -19.99 20.21 -20.51
N ALA A 61 -19.32 19.09 -20.35
CA ALA A 61 -17.87 19.06 -20.24
C ALA A 61 -17.25 19.61 -21.53
N LYS A 62 -16.19 20.39 -21.40
CA LYS A 62 -15.48 20.98 -22.55
C LYS A 62 -14.60 19.96 -23.24
N GLU A 63 -13.96 19.10 -22.45
CA GLU A 63 -13.05 18.07 -22.91
C GLU A 63 -13.07 16.87 -21.93
N ARG A 64 -12.64 15.73 -22.41
CA ARG A 64 -12.45 14.53 -21.58
C ARG A 64 -11.09 14.58 -20.94
N ILE A 65 -11.02 14.48 -19.62
CA ILE A 65 -9.77 14.59 -18.86
C ILE A 65 -9.12 13.21 -18.74
N VAL A 66 -7.84 13.12 -19.06
CA VAL A 66 -7.08 11.89 -18.85
C VAL A 66 -6.57 11.85 -17.40
N VAL A 67 -6.95 10.78 -16.69
CA VAL A 67 -6.48 10.45 -15.35
C VAL A 67 -5.61 9.20 -15.46
N ALA A 68 -4.33 9.33 -15.15
CA ALA A 68 -3.44 8.18 -15.10
C ALA A 68 -3.53 7.51 -13.73
N VAL A 69 -3.73 6.20 -13.73
CA VAL A 69 -3.66 5.33 -12.55
C VAL A 69 -2.34 4.57 -12.61
N ILE A 70 -1.39 4.99 -11.78
CA ILE A 70 -0.11 4.31 -11.61
C ILE A 70 -0.28 3.30 -10.47
N ASP A 71 -0.28 1.99 -10.79
CA ASP A 71 -0.68 0.93 -9.86
C ASP A 71 -0.08 -0.44 -10.25
N GLY A 72 -0.61 -1.53 -9.71
CA GLY A 72 -0.23 -2.91 -10.02
C GLY A 72 -0.82 -3.46 -11.32
N GLY A 73 -1.86 -2.83 -11.86
CA GLY A 73 -2.57 -3.22 -13.07
C GLY A 73 -4.06 -2.90 -12.99
N THR A 74 -4.75 -2.91 -14.13
CA THR A 74 -6.21 -2.66 -14.21
C THR A 74 -6.84 -3.65 -15.18
N ASP A 75 -7.93 -4.28 -14.81
CA ASP A 75 -8.73 -5.11 -15.75
C ASP A 75 -9.43 -4.24 -16.78
N ILE A 76 -8.77 -4.00 -17.89
CA ILE A 76 -9.29 -3.19 -19.02
C ILE A 76 -10.46 -3.85 -19.74
N LYS A 77 -10.81 -5.09 -19.39
CA LYS A 77 -11.97 -5.81 -19.97
C LYS A 77 -13.20 -5.74 -19.08
N HIS A 78 -13.06 -5.18 -17.87
CA HIS A 78 -14.15 -5.06 -16.92
C HIS A 78 -15.31 -4.25 -17.51
N GLU A 79 -16.54 -4.78 -17.41
CA GLU A 79 -17.74 -4.23 -18.04
C GLU A 79 -18.03 -2.77 -17.65
N ASP A 80 -17.64 -2.36 -16.44
CA ASP A 80 -17.86 -1.03 -15.88
C ASP A 80 -16.68 -0.06 -16.14
N LEU A 81 -15.55 -0.55 -16.66
CA LEU A 81 -14.37 0.24 -16.96
C LEU A 81 -14.07 0.41 -18.45
N LYS A 82 -14.40 -0.57 -19.29
CA LYS A 82 -14.02 -0.60 -20.72
C LYS A 82 -14.37 0.68 -21.51
N ASP A 83 -15.48 1.34 -21.19
CA ASP A 83 -15.96 2.53 -21.89
C ASP A 83 -15.31 3.84 -21.39
N VAL A 84 -14.55 3.76 -20.29
CA VAL A 84 -13.88 4.90 -19.68
C VAL A 84 -12.34 4.82 -19.78
N LEU A 85 -11.82 3.83 -20.47
CA LEU A 85 -10.39 3.71 -20.70
C LEU A 85 -9.85 4.79 -21.62
N TRP A 86 -8.64 5.24 -21.35
CA TRP A 86 -7.86 6.02 -22.29
C TRP A 86 -7.39 5.10 -23.43
N THR A 87 -7.35 5.66 -24.61
CA THR A 87 -6.84 4.96 -25.80
C THR A 87 -5.86 5.85 -26.53
N ASN A 88 -4.66 5.36 -26.75
CA ASN A 88 -3.70 5.98 -27.65
C ASN A 88 -4.21 5.83 -29.09
N LYS A 89 -4.78 6.89 -29.62
CA LYS A 89 -5.41 6.88 -30.97
C LYS A 89 -4.41 6.84 -32.11
N LYS A 90 -3.12 6.98 -31.80
CA LYS A 90 -2.07 6.94 -32.79
C LYS A 90 -1.52 5.52 -32.98
N GLU A 91 -1.78 4.62 -32.03
CA GLU A 91 -1.43 3.21 -32.10
C GLU A 91 -2.47 2.40 -32.88
N ILE A 92 -2.02 1.44 -33.69
CA ILE A 92 -2.83 0.41 -34.35
C ILE A 92 -2.73 -0.87 -33.50
N PRO A 93 -3.79 -1.21 -32.74
CA PRO A 93 -3.69 -2.28 -31.73
C PRO A 93 -3.21 -3.62 -32.30
N GLY A 94 -2.17 -4.19 -31.68
CA GLY A 94 -1.70 -5.55 -31.92
C GLY A 94 -0.88 -5.72 -33.20
N ASN A 95 -0.38 -4.64 -33.81
CA ASN A 95 0.48 -4.76 -35.00
C ASN A 95 1.97 -4.98 -34.67
N GLY A 96 2.38 -4.81 -33.40
CA GLY A 96 3.74 -4.99 -32.93
C GLY A 96 4.69 -3.87 -33.33
N ILE A 97 4.15 -2.69 -33.67
CA ILE A 97 4.88 -1.49 -34.10
C ILE A 97 4.55 -0.36 -33.12
N ASP A 98 5.52 0.47 -32.81
CA ASP A 98 5.34 1.76 -32.15
C ASP A 98 4.96 2.78 -33.24
N ASP A 99 3.64 2.95 -33.48
CA ASP A 99 3.15 3.74 -34.60
C ASP A 99 3.32 5.25 -34.40
N ASP A 100 3.39 5.71 -33.14
CA ASP A 100 3.58 7.14 -32.83
C ASP A 100 5.03 7.54 -32.50
N GLY A 101 5.93 6.55 -32.42
CA GLY A 101 7.34 6.76 -32.22
C GLY A 101 7.70 7.26 -30.81
N ASN A 102 6.86 6.95 -29.83
CA ASN A 102 7.05 7.37 -28.44
C ASN A 102 7.98 6.45 -27.64
N GLY A 103 8.37 5.30 -28.20
CA GLY A 103 9.25 4.30 -27.61
C GLY A 103 8.49 3.13 -26.93
N TYR A 104 7.17 3.05 -27.06
CA TYR A 104 6.31 2.08 -26.40
C TYR A 104 5.38 1.38 -27.41
N VAL A 105 5.72 0.14 -27.76
CA VAL A 105 5.02 -0.63 -28.81
C VAL A 105 3.62 -1.04 -28.38
N ASP A 106 2.60 -0.72 -29.18
CA ASP A 106 1.18 -1.07 -28.91
C ASP A 106 0.67 -0.58 -27.54
N ASP A 107 1.05 0.61 -27.08
CA ASP A 107 0.66 1.19 -25.79
C ASP A 107 -0.78 1.73 -25.77
N VAL A 108 -1.71 0.91 -26.25
CA VAL A 108 -3.12 1.29 -26.56
C VAL A 108 -3.85 1.85 -25.33
N HIS A 109 -3.68 1.29 -24.16
CA HIS A 109 -4.37 1.71 -22.92
C HIS A 109 -3.42 2.19 -21.81
N GLY A 110 -2.14 2.25 -22.11
CA GLY A 110 -1.09 2.60 -21.17
C GLY A 110 0.12 1.68 -21.28
N TRP A 111 0.94 1.61 -20.23
CA TRP A 111 2.20 0.87 -20.27
C TRP A 111 2.53 0.15 -18.96
N ASN A 112 3.26 -0.94 -19.06
CA ASN A 112 3.76 -1.74 -17.96
C ASN A 112 5.29 -1.67 -17.89
N PHE A 113 5.81 -1.00 -16.87
CA PHE A 113 7.26 -0.86 -16.61
C PHE A 113 7.85 -2.03 -15.82
N ILE A 114 7.05 -2.97 -15.32
CA ILE A 114 7.49 -4.12 -14.55
C ILE A 114 7.25 -5.44 -15.29
N GLY A 115 7.60 -5.43 -16.58
CA GLY A 115 7.53 -6.59 -17.46
C GLY A 115 8.48 -6.48 -18.63
N SER A 116 8.46 -7.49 -19.49
CA SER A 116 9.12 -7.52 -20.80
C SER A 116 8.27 -8.35 -21.75
N LYS A 117 8.72 -8.58 -22.97
CA LYS A 117 7.94 -9.31 -23.96
C LYS A 117 7.47 -10.69 -23.44
N GLY A 118 6.18 -10.80 -23.16
CA GLY A 118 5.55 -12.03 -22.67
C GLY A 118 5.86 -12.41 -21.23
N LYS A 119 6.48 -11.51 -20.46
CA LYS A 119 6.81 -11.73 -19.04
C LYS A 119 6.35 -10.56 -18.20
N ASN A 120 5.90 -10.83 -16.97
CA ASN A 120 5.51 -9.83 -15.99
C ASN A 120 6.11 -10.15 -14.62
N LEU A 121 6.59 -9.11 -13.95
CA LEU A 121 6.96 -9.20 -12.54
C LEU A 121 5.68 -9.15 -11.70
N GLU A 122 5.44 -10.18 -10.91
CA GLU A 122 4.33 -10.23 -9.94
C GLU A 122 4.82 -9.83 -8.55
N PHE A 123 5.90 -10.46 -8.08
CA PHE A 123 6.45 -10.22 -6.75
C PHE A 123 7.79 -9.49 -6.82
N ASP A 124 8.05 -8.59 -5.85
CA ASP A 124 9.37 -7.98 -5.64
C ASP A 124 9.68 -7.84 -4.14
N ASN A 125 10.93 -7.57 -3.84
CA ASN A 125 11.36 -7.30 -2.46
C ASN A 125 10.81 -5.97 -1.95
N LEU A 126 10.67 -5.85 -0.63
CA LEU A 126 10.57 -4.55 0.01
C LEU A 126 11.88 -3.76 -0.20
N GLU A 127 11.79 -2.43 -0.25
CA GLU A 127 12.95 -1.57 -0.48
C GLU A 127 14.05 -1.79 0.56
N MET A 128 13.65 -2.05 1.81
CA MET A 128 14.62 -2.36 2.88
C MET A 128 15.49 -3.58 2.56
N VAL A 129 14.96 -4.59 1.86
CA VAL A 129 15.73 -5.80 1.49
C VAL A 129 16.74 -5.45 0.40
N ARG A 130 16.33 -4.65 -0.58
CA ARG A 130 17.22 -4.18 -1.66
C ARG A 130 18.36 -3.32 -1.10
N ILE A 131 18.05 -2.40 -0.18
CA ILE A 131 19.05 -1.57 0.52
C ILE A 131 19.98 -2.44 1.39
N LYS A 132 19.42 -3.40 2.15
CA LYS A 132 20.23 -4.34 2.94
C LYS A 132 21.20 -5.09 2.05
N ARG A 133 20.74 -5.70 0.97
CA ARG A 133 21.55 -6.44 -0.01
C ARG A 133 22.69 -5.58 -0.60
N LYS A 134 22.40 -4.31 -0.92
CA LYS A 134 23.38 -3.35 -1.46
C LYS A 134 24.48 -3.04 -0.47
N PHE A 135 24.14 -2.81 0.80
CA PHE A 135 25.07 -2.33 1.80
C PHE A 135 25.72 -3.44 2.67
N GLU A 136 25.15 -4.63 2.70
CA GLU A 136 25.67 -5.77 3.49
C GLU A 136 27.14 -6.07 3.19
N PRO A 137 27.61 -6.15 1.94
CA PRO A 137 29.02 -6.43 1.63
C PRO A 137 29.98 -5.36 2.20
N LYS A 138 29.56 -4.10 2.25
CA LYS A 138 30.37 -2.96 2.71
C LYS A 138 30.36 -2.84 4.24
N TYR A 139 29.22 -3.07 4.88
CA TYR A 139 29.01 -2.67 6.27
C TYR A 139 28.86 -3.82 7.26
N ARG A 140 28.70 -5.06 6.81
CA ARG A 140 28.55 -6.24 7.68
C ARG A 140 29.69 -6.40 8.71
N SER A 141 30.92 -6.06 8.31
CA SER A 141 32.13 -6.22 9.15
C SER A 141 32.55 -4.95 9.89
N VAL A 142 31.76 -3.86 9.82
CA VAL A 142 32.07 -2.61 10.49
C VAL A 142 31.98 -2.79 12.00
N ILE A 143 33.08 -2.47 12.71
CA ILE A 143 33.19 -2.50 14.16
C ILE A 143 33.39 -1.08 14.71
N ARG A 144 33.31 -0.91 16.04
CA ARG A 144 33.39 0.40 16.70
C ARG A 144 34.63 1.21 16.35
N THR A 145 35.74 0.55 16.03
CA THR A 145 37.03 1.20 15.70
C THR A 145 37.18 1.48 14.19
N THR A 146 36.25 1.06 13.35
CA THR A 146 36.32 1.33 11.91
C THR A 146 36.13 2.82 11.68
N VAL A 147 37.04 3.42 10.94
CA VAL A 147 36.97 4.83 10.54
C VAL A 147 36.11 4.92 9.27
N LEU A 148 35.02 5.66 9.35
CA LEU A 148 34.13 5.95 8.23
C LEU A 148 34.16 7.45 7.94
N ASP A 149 34.13 7.83 6.67
CA ASP A 149 33.93 9.23 6.27
C ASP A 149 32.49 9.69 6.54
N SER A 150 32.16 10.94 6.16
CA SER A 150 30.83 11.50 6.44
C SER A 150 29.71 10.80 5.66
N ALA A 151 29.93 10.49 4.37
CA ALA A 151 28.96 9.81 3.52
C ALA A 151 28.78 8.35 3.99
N GLU A 152 29.87 7.67 4.30
CA GLU A 152 29.85 6.31 4.83
C GLU A 152 29.13 6.20 6.17
N LYS A 153 29.24 7.21 7.03
CA LYS A 153 28.46 7.25 8.29
C LYS A 153 26.97 7.33 8.05
N GLU A 154 26.54 8.07 7.05
CA GLU A 154 25.12 8.19 6.69
C GLU A 154 24.59 6.90 6.07
N GLU A 155 25.33 6.30 5.13
CA GLU A 155 25.01 4.98 4.56
C GLU A 155 24.97 3.90 5.66
N TYR A 156 25.94 3.89 6.57
CA TYR A 156 25.99 2.93 7.67
C TYR A 156 24.83 3.12 8.65
N ALA A 157 24.41 4.35 8.90
CA ALA A 157 23.26 4.63 9.76
C ALA A 157 21.97 4.11 9.09
N LEU A 158 21.80 4.31 7.77
CA LEU A 158 20.71 3.74 6.99
C LEU A 158 20.74 2.21 7.03
N TYR A 159 21.90 1.60 6.77
CA TYR A 159 22.07 0.15 6.84
C TYR A 159 21.66 -0.43 8.20
N LYS A 160 22.11 0.16 9.31
CA LYS A 160 21.72 -0.28 10.65
C LYS A 160 20.19 -0.20 10.88
N ARG A 161 19.55 0.89 10.44
CA ARG A 161 18.11 1.06 10.54
C ARG A 161 17.38 -0.03 9.74
N VAL A 162 17.80 -0.23 8.52
CA VAL A 162 17.24 -1.24 7.62
C VAL A 162 17.38 -2.66 8.18
N VAL A 163 18.56 -3.03 8.67
CA VAL A 163 18.79 -4.35 9.30
C VAL A 163 17.89 -4.55 10.52
N SER A 164 17.72 -3.50 11.34
CA SER A 164 16.84 -3.56 12.51
C SER A 164 15.38 -3.75 12.12
N ASP A 165 14.91 -3.00 11.12
CA ASP A 165 13.50 -3.05 10.70
C ASP A 165 13.19 -4.33 9.91
N PHE A 166 14.14 -4.80 9.09
CA PHE A 166 14.09 -6.12 8.46
C PHE A 166 13.97 -7.23 9.50
N GLY A 167 14.84 -7.24 10.53
CA GLY A 167 14.82 -8.24 11.58
C GLY A 167 13.47 -8.30 12.29
N LYS A 168 12.90 -7.16 12.66
CA LYS A 168 11.57 -7.10 13.28
C LYS A 168 10.48 -7.69 12.40
N ARG A 169 10.40 -7.23 11.12
CA ARG A 169 9.37 -7.72 10.19
C ARG A 169 9.53 -9.21 9.90
N TYR A 170 10.76 -9.68 9.74
CA TYR A 170 11.05 -11.10 9.52
C TYR A 170 10.65 -11.95 10.74
N ASP A 171 10.99 -11.52 11.95
CA ASP A 171 10.63 -12.21 13.19
C ASP A 171 9.11 -12.25 13.39
N GLU A 172 8.42 -11.15 13.12
CA GLU A 172 6.95 -11.07 13.16
C GLU A 172 6.32 -12.04 12.16
N ALA A 173 6.70 -11.98 10.90
CA ALA A 173 6.16 -12.84 9.85
C ALA A 173 6.47 -14.32 10.08
N SER A 174 7.72 -14.65 10.39
CA SER A 174 8.17 -16.04 10.62
C SER A 174 7.57 -16.67 11.87
N SER A 175 7.24 -15.86 12.89
CA SER A 175 6.56 -16.31 14.11
C SER A 175 5.05 -16.50 13.90
N ALA A 176 4.41 -15.65 13.08
CA ALA A 176 2.99 -15.73 12.81
C ALA A 176 2.63 -16.86 11.81
N PHE A 177 3.43 -17.04 10.78
CA PHE A 177 3.11 -17.92 9.66
C PHE A 177 2.77 -19.38 10.07
N PRO A 178 3.53 -20.07 10.96
CA PRO A 178 3.18 -21.42 11.41
C PRO A 178 1.79 -21.52 12.04
N ILE A 179 1.30 -20.46 12.65
CA ILE A 179 -0.01 -20.41 13.28
C ILE A 179 -1.11 -20.33 12.23
N TYR A 180 -0.94 -19.45 11.23
CA TYR A 180 -1.87 -19.36 10.10
C TYR A 180 -1.93 -20.68 9.33
N ILE A 181 -0.77 -21.33 9.10
CA ILE A 181 -0.71 -22.69 8.51
C ILE A 181 -1.55 -23.67 9.34
N ALA A 182 -1.37 -23.70 10.65
CA ALA A 182 -2.06 -24.65 11.52
C ALA A 182 -3.57 -24.42 11.55
N ILE A 183 -4.01 -23.15 11.65
CA ILE A 183 -5.44 -22.81 11.63
C ILE A 183 -6.05 -23.18 10.28
N LYS A 184 -5.41 -22.76 9.18
CA LYS A 184 -5.90 -23.06 7.82
C LYS A 184 -5.98 -24.58 7.58
N LYS A 185 -4.92 -25.32 7.91
CA LYS A 185 -4.87 -26.78 7.78
C LYS A 185 -6.00 -27.46 8.55
N MET A 186 -6.27 -27.04 9.78
CA MET A 186 -7.39 -27.59 10.56
C MET A 186 -8.73 -27.28 9.88
N MET A 187 -8.98 -26.02 9.53
CA MET A 187 -10.26 -25.62 8.91
C MET A 187 -10.47 -26.34 7.58
N ASP A 188 -9.46 -26.43 6.72
CA ASP A 188 -9.52 -27.16 5.44
C ASP A 188 -9.77 -28.65 5.64
N SER A 189 -9.09 -29.27 6.61
CA SER A 189 -9.27 -30.72 6.92
C SER A 189 -10.69 -30.99 7.42
N VAL A 190 -11.20 -30.15 8.31
CA VAL A 190 -12.57 -30.28 8.83
C VAL A 190 -13.61 -30.03 7.73
N ALA A 191 -13.39 -29.06 6.86
CA ALA A 191 -14.24 -28.80 5.70
C ALA A 191 -14.29 -30.03 4.76
N TYR A 192 -13.12 -30.58 4.44
CA TYR A 192 -12.99 -31.76 3.60
C TYR A 192 -13.74 -32.98 4.19
N LEU A 193 -13.55 -33.28 5.48
CA LEU A 193 -14.22 -34.39 6.16
C LEU A 193 -15.75 -34.26 6.20
N ASN A 194 -16.27 -33.03 6.13
CA ASN A 194 -17.70 -32.76 6.14
C ASN A 194 -18.25 -32.41 4.73
N ASN A 195 -17.47 -32.60 3.68
CA ASN A 195 -17.82 -32.29 2.29
C ASN A 195 -18.35 -30.85 2.10
N LYS A 196 -17.65 -29.90 2.67
CA LYS A 196 -17.96 -28.45 2.65
C LYS A 196 -16.77 -27.66 2.08
N LYS A 197 -17.02 -26.47 1.56
CA LYS A 197 -15.94 -25.53 1.19
C LYS A 197 -15.37 -24.84 2.43
N ILE A 198 -16.23 -24.49 3.38
CA ILE A 198 -15.87 -23.85 4.66
C ILE A 198 -16.57 -24.65 5.77
N PRO A 199 -15.88 -25.04 6.85
CA PRO A 199 -16.51 -25.80 7.94
C PRO A 199 -17.45 -24.89 8.75
N SER A 200 -18.47 -25.45 9.37
CA SER A 200 -19.24 -24.76 10.40
C SER A 200 -18.54 -24.82 11.76
N LEU A 201 -18.93 -23.96 12.71
CA LEU A 201 -18.42 -24.02 14.08
C LEU A 201 -18.73 -25.39 14.74
N ASP A 202 -19.90 -25.97 14.44
CA ASP A 202 -20.30 -27.30 14.93
C ASP A 202 -19.38 -28.39 14.38
N ASP A 203 -18.98 -28.31 13.10
CA ASP A 203 -18.01 -29.26 12.53
C ASP A 203 -16.64 -29.17 13.23
N ILE A 204 -16.19 -27.92 13.50
CA ILE A 204 -14.92 -27.66 14.23
C ILE A 204 -14.98 -28.24 15.65
N GLU A 205 -16.11 -28.08 16.38
CA GLU A 205 -16.24 -28.59 17.72
C GLU A 205 -16.27 -30.13 17.76
N LYS A 206 -16.94 -30.75 16.80
CA LYS A 206 -17.06 -32.22 16.68
C LYS A 206 -15.79 -32.91 16.19
N TYR A 207 -14.90 -32.15 15.54
CA TYR A 207 -13.63 -32.70 15.07
C TYR A 207 -12.81 -33.23 16.25
N LYS A 208 -12.45 -34.51 16.22
CA LYS A 208 -11.63 -35.16 17.23
C LYS A 208 -10.20 -35.27 16.73
N SER A 209 -9.26 -34.84 17.54
CA SER A 209 -7.84 -34.96 17.31
C SER A 209 -7.16 -35.25 18.64
N ASP A 210 -6.13 -36.09 18.60
CA ASP A 210 -5.30 -36.42 19.77
C ASP A 210 -4.18 -35.37 19.98
N GLU A 211 -4.08 -34.36 19.14
CA GLU A 211 -3.08 -33.30 19.24
C GLU A 211 -3.53 -32.17 20.19
N GLU A 212 -2.72 -31.90 21.22
CA GLU A 212 -2.97 -30.80 22.18
C GLU A 212 -3.13 -29.46 21.45
N MET A 213 -2.40 -29.27 20.34
CA MET A 213 -2.44 -28.08 19.49
C MET A 213 -3.84 -27.82 18.93
N ASP A 214 -4.55 -28.87 18.51
CA ASP A 214 -5.87 -28.73 17.89
C ASP A 214 -6.92 -28.19 18.87
N SER A 215 -6.84 -28.55 20.16
CA SER A 215 -7.68 -27.93 21.19
C SER A 215 -7.46 -26.42 21.31
N TYR A 216 -6.22 -25.99 21.13
CA TYR A 216 -5.90 -24.55 21.14
C TYR A 216 -6.40 -23.85 19.87
N ILE A 217 -6.20 -24.43 18.68
CA ILE A 217 -6.67 -23.88 17.41
C ILE A 217 -8.20 -23.74 17.41
N LYS A 218 -8.95 -24.71 17.93
CA LYS A 218 -10.41 -24.60 18.08
C LYS A 218 -10.83 -23.37 18.88
N LYS A 219 -10.11 -23.04 19.97
CA LYS A 219 -10.39 -21.83 20.75
C LYS A 219 -10.16 -20.55 19.93
N ILE A 220 -9.10 -20.53 19.09
CA ILE A 220 -8.81 -19.40 18.19
C ILE A 220 -9.93 -19.27 17.16
N VAL A 221 -10.32 -20.39 16.49
CA VAL A 221 -11.38 -20.39 15.48
C VAL A 221 -12.70 -19.89 16.07
N ARG A 222 -13.08 -20.38 17.26
CA ARG A 222 -14.31 -19.94 17.94
C ARG A 222 -14.27 -18.46 18.27
N LYS A 223 -13.18 -17.98 18.85
CA LYS A 223 -13.04 -16.57 19.20
C LYS A 223 -13.02 -15.69 17.95
N GLY A 224 -12.20 -16.02 16.96
CA GLY A 224 -12.10 -15.27 15.72
C GLY A 224 -13.42 -15.22 14.95
N SER A 225 -14.13 -16.34 14.85
CA SER A 225 -15.46 -16.38 14.22
C SER A 225 -16.50 -15.49 14.95
N LYS A 226 -16.39 -15.38 16.28
CA LYS A 226 -17.24 -14.47 17.06
C LYS A 226 -16.87 -13.01 16.82
N ASP A 227 -15.58 -12.72 16.82
CA ASP A 227 -15.05 -11.34 16.65
C ASP A 227 -15.33 -10.82 15.23
N GLU A 228 -15.24 -11.66 14.21
CA GLU A 228 -15.54 -11.36 12.80
C GLU A 228 -17.04 -11.44 12.44
N GLY A 229 -17.87 -11.92 13.38
CA GLY A 229 -19.30 -12.10 13.19
C GLY A 229 -19.73 -13.39 12.47
N SER A 230 -18.85 -14.10 11.78
CA SER A 230 -19.11 -15.43 11.22
C SER A 230 -17.83 -16.25 11.00
N ILE A 231 -17.97 -17.57 10.87
CA ILE A 231 -16.85 -18.45 10.55
C ILE A 231 -16.37 -18.27 9.10
N GLU A 232 -17.26 -17.92 8.19
CA GLU A 232 -16.94 -17.65 6.79
C GLU A 232 -16.05 -16.41 6.67
N LYS A 233 -16.37 -15.33 7.39
CA LYS A 233 -15.53 -14.13 7.43
C LYS A 233 -14.17 -14.45 8.05
N PHE A 234 -14.16 -15.15 9.17
CA PHE A 234 -12.92 -15.57 9.82
C PHE A 234 -12.06 -16.46 8.92
N TYR A 235 -12.67 -17.42 8.19
CA TYR A 235 -11.93 -18.26 7.24
C TYR A 235 -11.26 -17.43 6.14
N LYS A 236 -11.98 -16.45 5.56
CA LYS A 236 -11.42 -15.52 4.57
C LYS A 236 -10.26 -14.70 5.15
N THR A 237 -10.38 -14.22 6.38
CA THR A 237 -9.31 -13.50 7.09
C THR A 237 -8.07 -14.39 7.28
N ILE A 238 -8.25 -15.66 7.66
CA ILE A 238 -7.15 -16.62 7.78
C ILE A 238 -6.53 -16.93 6.41
N GLU A 239 -7.34 -17.14 5.39
CA GLU A 239 -6.84 -17.39 4.02
C GLU A 239 -6.04 -16.22 3.48
N LYS A 240 -6.53 -14.99 3.66
CA LYS A 240 -5.84 -13.77 3.28
C LYS A 240 -4.50 -13.62 4.02
N GLY A 241 -4.53 -13.71 5.36
CA GLY A 241 -3.31 -13.59 6.16
C GLY A 241 -2.28 -14.71 5.89
N TYR A 242 -2.73 -15.93 5.57
CA TYR A 242 -1.85 -17.01 5.13
C TYR A 242 -1.14 -16.63 3.81
N LYS A 243 -1.87 -16.13 2.81
CA LYS A 243 -1.31 -15.70 1.52
C LYS A 243 -0.32 -14.54 1.69
N GLU A 244 -0.68 -13.54 2.48
CA GLU A 244 0.18 -12.38 2.75
C GLU A 244 1.49 -12.77 3.45
N LEU A 245 1.44 -13.65 4.46
CA LEU A 245 2.63 -14.12 5.17
C LEU A 245 3.51 -15.04 4.31
N ASP A 246 2.91 -15.91 3.49
CA ASP A 246 3.63 -16.76 2.53
C ASP A 246 4.37 -15.87 1.50
N GLN A 247 3.68 -14.88 0.93
CA GLN A 247 4.27 -13.89 0.03
C GLN A 247 5.39 -13.10 0.70
N MET A 248 5.15 -12.60 1.91
CA MET A 248 6.13 -11.83 2.70
C MET A 248 7.42 -12.61 2.88
N LEU A 249 7.34 -13.89 3.27
CA LEU A 249 8.52 -14.71 3.55
C LEU A 249 9.18 -15.25 2.28
N ARG A 250 8.42 -15.59 1.23
CA ARG A 250 8.98 -16.14 -0.02
C ARG A 250 9.60 -15.09 -0.92
N TYR A 251 9.05 -13.87 -0.93
CA TYR A 251 9.42 -12.84 -1.89
C TYR A 251 9.84 -11.54 -1.22
N ASN A 252 8.97 -10.91 -0.44
CA ASN A 252 9.15 -9.53 0.00
C ASN A 252 10.34 -9.38 0.95
N LEU A 253 10.54 -10.32 1.89
CA LEU A 253 11.65 -10.36 2.85
C LEU A 253 12.75 -11.38 2.47
N ASN A 254 12.65 -12.02 1.32
CA ASN A 254 13.63 -13.02 0.89
C ASN A 254 14.82 -12.34 0.21
N GLU A 255 15.94 -12.30 0.90
CA GLU A 255 17.20 -11.69 0.41
C GLU A 255 17.77 -12.38 -0.84
N ASN A 256 17.39 -13.63 -1.09
CA ASN A 256 17.84 -14.41 -2.26
C ASN A 256 16.88 -14.27 -3.47
N TYR A 257 15.75 -13.59 -3.31
CA TYR A 257 14.81 -13.37 -4.39
C TYR A 257 15.14 -12.07 -5.13
N ASP A 258 15.41 -12.16 -6.43
CA ASP A 258 15.53 -11.02 -7.34
C ASP A 258 15.23 -11.50 -8.77
N ALA A 259 14.00 -11.31 -9.20
CA ALA A 259 13.54 -11.77 -10.51
C ALA A 259 13.56 -10.66 -11.58
N ARG A 260 13.94 -9.42 -11.21
CA ARG A 260 13.84 -8.27 -12.12
C ARG A 260 14.66 -8.44 -13.40
N ALA A 261 15.91 -8.84 -13.26
CA ALA A 261 16.81 -9.01 -14.42
C ALA A 261 16.26 -10.02 -15.45
N GLU A 262 15.56 -11.07 -14.98
CA GLU A 262 14.96 -12.08 -15.85
C GLU A 262 13.63 -11.63 -16.45
N LEU A 263 12.77 -10.98 -15.64
CA LEU A 263 11.38 -10.70 -16.01
C LEU A 263 11.20 -9.34 -16.66
N VAL A 264 11.98 -8.35 -16.28
CA VAL A 264 11.96 -7.00 -16.86
C VAL A 264 13.10 -6.79 -17.85
N GLY A 265 14.32 -7.17 -17.47
CA GLY A 265 15.49 -7.15 -18.35
C GLY A 265 16.03 -5.75 -18.65
N ASP A 266 15.63 -4.74 -17.85
CA ASP A 266 16.15 -3.38 -17.93
C ASP A 266 17.52 -3.24 -17.26
N ASN A 267 18.24 -2.17 -17.58
CA ASN A 267 19.42 -1.78 -16.82
C ASN A 267 18.98 -0.98 -15.58
N TYR A 268 18.75 -1.68 -14.45
CA TYR A 268 18.23 -1.05 -13.23
C TYR A 268 19.17 0.02 -12.65
N ASP A 269 20.48 -0.07 -12.88
CA ASP A 269 21.44 0.94 -12.43
C ASP A 269 21.42 2.23 -13.27
N ASN A 270 20.73 2.21 -14.42
CA ASN A 270 20.51 3.38 -15.25
C ASN A 270 19.09 3.95 -15.04
N SER A 271 18.94 4.86 -14.10
CA SER A 271 17.66 5.53 -13.83
C SER A 271 17.15 6.42 -14.98
N ASN A 272 17.97 6.67 -16.00
CA ASN A 272 17.57 7.44 -17.19
C ASN A 272 17.03 6.55 -18.33
N GLU A 273 17.16 5.24 -18.26
CA GLU A 273 16.56 4.32 -19.21
C GLU A 273 15.02 4.38 -19.09
N ARG A 274 14.33 4.49 -20.24
CA ARG A 274 12.87 4.65 -20.30
C ARG A 274 12.17 3.63 -21.17
N ASN A 275 12.82 3.18 -22.23
CA ASN A 275 12.24 2.31 -23.26
C ASN A 275 12.38 0.83 -22.88
N TYR A 276 11.69 0.39 -21.83
CA TYR A 276 11.59 -1.00 -21.39
C TYR A 276 10.15 -1.28 -20.93
N GLY A 277 9.81 -2.54 -20.77
CA GLY A 277 8.47 -2.93 -20.36
C GLY A 277 7.68 -3.62 -21.49
N ASN A 278 6.37 -3.64 -21.35
CA ASN A 278 5.43 -4.15 -22.32
C ASN A 278 4.06 -3.47 -22.21
N ASN A 279 3.13 -3.80 -23.12
CA ASN A 279 1.78 -3.25 -23.16
C ASN A 279 0.74 -4.05 -22.35
N ASP A 280 1.15 -5.02 -21.52
CA ASP A 280 0.22 -5.75 -20.64
C ASP A 280 -0.06 -4.95 -19.36
N VAL A 281 -1.05 -4.09 -19.44
CA VAL A 281 -1.48 -3.22 -18.33
C VAL A 281 -2.40 -3.92 -17.33
N ILE A 282 -2.82 -5.16 -17.58
CA ILE A 282 -3.58 -5.98 -16.61
C ILE A 282 -2.59 -6.61 -15.63
N GLY A 283 -1.57 -7.31 -16.16
CA GLY A 283 -0.59 -8.02 -15.34
C GLY A 283 -1.17 -9.23 -14.59
N PRO A 284 -0.37 -9.83 -13.69
CA PRO A 284 -0.79 -11.00 -12.90
C PRO A 284 -1.81 -10.69 -11.80
N ASP A 285 -1.79 -9.45 -11.28
CA ASP A 285 -2.70 -8.98 -10.24
C ASP A 285 -3.17 -7.56 -10.58
N ALA A 286 -4.45 -7.45 -10.89
CA ALA A 286 -5.10 -6.20 -11.24
C ALA A 286 -6.17 -5.78 -10.20
N ASP A 287 -6.26 -6.43 -9.05
CA ASP A 287 -7.32 -6.20 -8.07
C ASP A 287 -7.33 -4.76 -7.59
N HIS A 288 -6.18 -4.28 -7.11
CA HIS A 288 -6.06 -2.96 -6.52
C HIS A 288 -6.26 -1.82 -7.54
N GLY A 289 -5.58 -1.85 -8.67
CA GLY A 289 -5.71 -0.79 -9.67
C GLY A 289 -7.07 -0.79 -10.39
N SER A 290 -7.73 -1.96 -10.55
CA SER A 290 -9.12 -2.01 -11.01
C SER A 290 -10.05 -1.34 -10.01
N HIS A 291 -9.86 -1.59 -8.70
CA HIS A 291 -10.68 -1.00 -7.66
C HIS A 291 -10.55 0.53 -7.62
N VAL A 292 -9.32 1.04 -7.65
CA VAL A 292 -9.01 2.48 -7.73
C VAL A 292 -9.62 3.10 -8.98
N SER A 293 -9.48 2.44 -10.14
CA SER A 293 -10.04 2.91 -11.42
C SER A 293 -11.56 3.02 -11.36
N GLY A 294 -12.24 2.07 -10.71
CA GLY A 294 -13.68 2.09 -10.53
C GLY A 294 -14.15 3.27 -9.68
N ILE A 295 -13.46 3.58 -8.59
CA ILE A 295 -13.76 4.75 -7.74
C ILE A 295 -13.64 6.04 -8.57
N ILE A 296 -12.56 6.18 -9.34
CA ILE A 296 -12.30 7.37 -10.13
C ILE A 296 -13.38 7.54 -11.20
N GLY A 297 -13.71 6.47 -11.97
CA GLY A 297 -14.45 6.67 -13.17
C GLY A 297 -15.29 5.51 -13.71
N ALA A 298 -15.71 4.54 -12.88
CA ALA A 298 -16.66 3.53 -13.33
C ALA A 298 -17.88 4.17 -14.01
N ASN A 299 -18.38 3.54 -15.05
CA ASN A 299 -19.39 4.13 -15.94
C ASN A 299 -20.67 4.46 -15.18
N ARG A 300 -21.02 5.73 -15.10
CA ARG A 300 -22.22 6.22 -14.39
C ARG A 300 -23.54 6.05 -15.18
N GLN A 301 -23.48 5.56 -16.43
CA GLN A 301 -24.64 5.55 -17.35
C GLN A 301 -25.13 4.14 -17.71
N ASN A 302 -24.42 3.09 -17.30
CA ASN A 302 -24.74 1.71 -17.68
C ASN A 302 -25.69 0.99 -16.71
N GLU A 303 -26.05 1.61 -15.59
CA GLU A 303 -26.97 1.08 -14.55
C GLU A 303 -26.51 -0.25 -13.92
N ILE A 304 -25.21 -0.60 -14.05
CA ILE A 304 -24.59 -1.77 -13.43
C ILE A 304 -23.50 -1.34 -12.47
N GLY A 305 -23.12 -2.24 -11.56
CA GLY A 305 -21.98 -2.10 -10.69
C GLY A 305 -21.96 -0.86 -9.80
N VAL A 306 -20.92 -0.04 -9.95
CA VAL A 306 -20.67 1.15 -9.15
C VAL A 306 -20.63 2.42 -9.98
N LYS A 307 -20.80 3.56 -9.35
CA LYS A 307 -20.69 4.86 -10.01
C LYS A 307 -19.39 5.54 -9.63
N GLY A 308 -18.50 5.70 -10.58
CA GLY A 308 -17.27 6.47 -10.37
C GLY A 308 -17.56 7.93 -9.99
N VAL A 309 -16.57 8.60 -9.39
CA VAL A 309 -16.70 10.02 -9.01
C VAL A 309 -16.85 10.91 -10.25
N ALA A 310 -16.09 10.64 -11.31
CA ALA A 310 -16.06 11.49 -12.50
C ALA A 310 -16.58 10.75 -13.75
N ASN A 311 -17.49 11.39 -14.52
CA ASN A 311 -18.09 10.81 -15.72
C ASN A 311 -17.46 11.25 -17.04
N ASN A 312 -16.62 12.27 -17.04
CA ASN A 312 -16.02 12.81 -18.26
C ASN A 312 -14.49 12.72 -18.22
N ILE A 313 -14.02 11.49 -17.92
CA ILE A 313 -12.59 11.17 -17.82
C ILE A 313 -12.24 9.98 -18.71
N SER A 314 -10.97 9.81 -18.96
CA SER A 314 -10.39 8.58 -19.49
C SER A 314 -9.31 8.09 -18.58
N ILE A 315 -9.35 6.81 -18.22
CA ILE A 315 -8.38 6.17 -17.32
C ILE A 315 -7.23 5.62 -18.17
N MET A 316 -6.02 6.12 -17.92
CA MET A 316 -4.78 5.60 -18.48
C MET A 316 -4.13 4.69 -17.44
N THR A 317 -3.90 3.44 -17.80
CA THR A 317 -3.33 2.45 -16.87
C THR A 317 -1.82 2.37 -16.99
N ILE A 318 -1.10 2.53 -15.88
CA ILE A 318 0.36 2.45 -15.84
C ILE A 318 0.77 1.50 -14.73
N ARG A 319 1.42 0.39 -15.12
CA ARG A 319 1.78 -0.65 -14.18
C ARG A 319 3.23 -0.47 -13.72
N VAL A 320 3.43 -0.16 -12.42
CA VAL A 320 4.74 0.01 -11.79
C VAL A 320 4.84 -0.64 -10.41
N VAL A 321 3.71 -1.07 -9.82
CA VAL A 321 3.64 -1.60 -8.46
C VAL A 321 3.52 -3.12 -8.52
N PRO A 322 4.56 -3.86 -8.10
CA PRO A 322 4.48 -5.31 -7.93
C PRO A 322 3.84 -5.65 -6.56
N GLN A 323 3.63 -6.91 -6.29
CA GLN A 323 3.37 -7.40 -4.94
C GLN A 323 4.66 -7.30 -4.09
N GLY A 324 4.91 -6.10 -3.57
CA GLY A 324 6.13 -5.65 -2.88
C GLY A 324 6.26 -4.14 -2.98
N ASP A 325 7.45 -3.57 -2.70
CA ASP A 325 7.66 -2.13 -2.86
C ASP A 325 7.97 -1.79 -4.33
N GLU A 326 7.29 -0.77 -4.83
CA GLU A 326 7.58 -0.15 -6.14
C GLU A 326 9.01 0.37 -6.20
N ARG A 327 9.60 0.41 -7.41
CA ARG A 327 10.95 0.94 -7.62
C ARG A 327 10.90 2.39 -8.12
N ASP A 328 11.77 3.23 -7.59
CA ASP A 328 11.82 4.68 -7.89
C ASP A 328 11.95 4.96 -9.39
N LYS A 329 12.75 4.15 -10.12
CA LYS A 329 12.90 4.25 -11.57
C LYS A 329 11.57 4.05 -12.31
N ASP A 330 10.79 3.04 -11.92
CA ASP A 330 9.52 2.71 -12.58
C ASP A 330 8.46 3.77 -12.27
N VAL A 331 8.40 4.24 -11.01
CA VAL A 331 7.53 5.36 -10.60
C VAL A 331 7.84 6.62 -11.40
N ALA A 332 9.13 6.99 -11.50
CA ALA A 332 9.54 8.17 -12.26
C ALA A 332 9.19 8.06 -13.74
N ASN A 333 9.38 6.88 -14.35
CA ASN A 333 9.02 6.64 -15.74
C ASN A 333 7.51 6.61 -15.95
N GLY A 334 6.75 6.04 -15.01
CA GLY A 334 5.28 6.06 -15.02
C GLY A 334 4.72 7.49 -14.99
N ILE A 335 5.27 8.37 -14.12
CA ILE A 335 4.87 9.78 -14.06
C ILE A 335 5.18 10.48 -15.39
N ARG A 336 6.38 10.30 -15.94
CA ARG A 336 6.76 10.93 -17.22
C ARG A 336 5.89 10.43 -18.38
N TYR A 337 5.68 9.11 -18.47
CA TYR A 337 4.79 8.53 -19.47
C TYR A 337 3.37 9.10 -19.39
N ALA A 338 2.80 9.21 -18.19
CA ALA A 338 1.49 9.82 -17.98
C ALA A 338 1.42 11.26 -18.52
N VAL A 339 2.43 12.07 -18.19
CA VAL A 339 2.52 13.48 -18.61
C VAL A 339 2.67 13.59 -20.13
N ASP A 340 3.54 12.81 -20.73
CA ASP A 340 3.85 12.82 -22.17
C ASP A 340 2.62 12.40 -23.01
N ASN A 341 1.78 11.51 -22.45
CA ASN A 341 0.54 11.03 -23.06
C ASN A 341 -0.73 11.82 -22.64
N GLY A 342 -0.54 13.02 -22.06
CA GLY A 342 -1.59 14.01 -21.86
C GLY A 342 -2.44 13.83 -20.59
N ALA A 343 -1.98 13.08 -19.61
CA ALA A 343 -2.64 13.05 -18.31
C ALA A 343 -2.65 14.43 -17.67
N ARG A 344 -3.78 14.78 -17.04
CA ARG A 344 -3.96 16.02 -16.26
C ARG A 344 -3.95 15.74 -14.77
N VAL A 345 -4.24 14.52 -14.38
CA VAL A 345 -4.19 14.01 -13.00
C VAL A 345 -3.49 12.66 -13.02
N VAL A 346 -2.61 12.43 -12.06
CA VAL A 346 -1.94 11.15 -11.81
C VAL A 346 -2.30 10.69 -10.43
N ASN A 347 -2.91 9.51 -10.32
CA ASN A 347 -3.21 8.85 -9.07
C ASN A 347 -2.10 7.87 -8.70
N MET A 348 -1.62 7.94 -7.46
CA MET A 348 -0.54 7.13 -6.90
C MET A 348 -1.00 6.55 -5.55
N SER A 349 -1.71 5.42 -5.61
CA SER A 349 -2.28 4.74 -4.44
C SER A 349 -1.30 3.74 -3.80
N PHE A 350 -0.04 4.10 -3.68
CA PHE A 350 1.03 3.27 -3.13
C PHE A 350 2.00 4.11 -2.29
N GLY A 351 2.93 3.45 -1.61
CA GLY A 351 4.02 4.12 -0.91
C GLY A 351 4.86 3.15 -0.09
N LYS A 352 6.09 3.56 0.21
CA LYS A 352 7.08 2.76 0.93
C LYS A 352 7.85 3.57 1.97
N GLY A 353 8.40 2.87 2.97
CA GLY A 353 9.13 3.52 4.07
C GLY A 353 10.58 3.89 3.76
N TYR A 354 11.10 3.53 2.60
CA TYR A 354 12.49 3.77 2.21
C TYR A 354 12.60 4.26 0.78
N LYS A 355 13.55 5.15 0.51
CA LYS A 355 13.91 5.62 -0.83
C LYS A 355 15.16 4.90 -1.35
N TRP A 356 15.25 4.70 -2.67
CA TRP A 356 16.45 4.21 -3.35
C TRP A 356 17.11 5.28 -4.18
N ASP A 357 16.40 5.81 -5.17
CA ASP A 357 16.82 6.92 -6.05
C ASP A 357 15.74 8.00 -6.08
N LYS A 358 15.59 8.69 -4.95
CA LYS A 358 14.59 9.75 -4.82
C LYS A 358 14.78 10.85 -5.86
N LYS A 359 16.02 11.13 -6.29
CA LYS A 359 16.31 12.19 -7.24
C LYS A 359 15.57 12.01 -8.56
N VAL A 360 15.52 10.78 -9.09
CA VAL A 360 14.84 10.51 -10.37
C VAL A 360 13.32 10.73 -10.25
N VAL A 361 12.75 10.42 -9.09
CA VAL A 361 11.33 10.67 -8.78
C VAL A 361 11.07 12.18 -8.62
N ASP A 362 11.92 12.91 -7.90
CA ASP A 362 11.81 14.36 -7.74
C ASP A 362 11.85 15.08 -9.10
N GLU A 363 12.72 14.63 -10.01
CA GLU A 363 12.80 15.16 -11.38
C GLU A 363 11.52 14.89 -12.18
N ALA A 364 10.91 13.72 -12.02
CA ALA A 364 9.62 13.39 -12.64
C ALA A 364 8.47 14.22 -12.07
N ILE A 365 8.45 14.44 -10.76
CA ILE A 365 7.46 15.31 -10.09
C ILE A 365 7.60 16.76 -10.58
N LYS A 366 8.82 17.30 -10.65
CA LYS A 366 9.09 18.64 -11.21
C LYS A 366 8.66 18.74 -12.67
N TYR A 367 8.88 17.69 -13.45
CA TYR A 367 8.42 17.63 -14.83
C TYR A 367 6.89 17.70 -14.91
N ALA A 368 6.17 16.92 -14.11
CA ALA A 368 4.71 16.97 -14.02
C ALA A 368 4.22 18.36 -13.59
N GLU A 369 4.88 19.00 -12.60
CA GLU A 369 4.58 20.37 -12.16
C GLU A 369 4.74 21.37 -13.32
N SER A 370 5.84 21.30 -14.08
CA SER A 370 6.10 22.17 -15.23
C SER A 370 5.05 22.05 -16.34
N LYS A 371 4.34 20.93 -16.41
CA LYS A 371 3.25 20.67 -17.37
C LYS A 371 1.86 20.90 -16.79
N GLY A 372 1.75 21.33 -15.53
CA GLY A 372 0.49 21.59 -14.85
C GLY A 372 -0.33 20.33 -14.57
N VAL A 373 0.33 19.19 -14.37
CA VAL A 373 -0.30 17.90 -14.04
C VAL A 373 -0.38 17.75 -12.53
N LEU A 374 -1.56 17.46 -12.01
CA LEU A 374 -1.81 17.22 -10.58
C LEU A 374 -1.39 15.80 -10.20
N LEU A 375 -0.66 15.65 -9.11
CA LEU A 375 -0.29 14.39 -8.50
C LEU A 375 -1.11 14.16 -7.22
N VAL A 376 -1.79 13.03 -7.12
CA VAL A 376 -2.61 12.65 -5.95
C VAL A 376 -1.99 11.38 -5.34
N HIS A 377 -1.68 11.43 -4.05
CA HIS A 377 -0.92 10.38 -3.37
C HIS A 377 -1.61 9.93 -2.08
N ALA A 378 -1.63 8.62 -1.84
CA ALA A 378 -2.18 8.04 -0.62
C ALA A 378 -1.28 8.32 0.60
N ALA A 379 -1.89 8.67 1.73
CA ALA A 379 -1.15 8.97 2.96
C ALA A 379 -0.53 7.73 3.63
N GLY A 380 -1.03 6.51 3.32
CA GLY A 380 -0.62 5.24 3.93
C GLY A 380 -1.56 4.76 5.04
N ASN A 381 -1.41 3.48 5.43
CA ASN A 381 -2.38 2.72 6.22
C ASN A 381 -1.85 2.21 7.58
N ASP A 382 -0.80 2.85 8.13
CA ASP A 382 -0.11 2.38 9.35
C ASP A 382 -0.54 3.14 10.62
N ASN A 383 -1.58 3.99 10.53
CA ASN A 383 -2.00 4.89 11.61
C ASN A 383 -0.84 5.73 12.18
N GLN A 384 0.04 6.18 11.32
CA GLN A 384 1.23 6.95 11.70
C GLN A 384 1.06 8.44 11.41
N ASN A 385 1.76 9.27 12.20
CA ASN A 385 1.91 10.68 11.92
C ASN A 385 2.99 10.89 10.85
N VAL A 386 2.58 11.16 9.60
CA VAL A 386 3.48 11.38 8.45
C VAL A 386 4.17 12.74 8.47
N ASP A 387 3.90 13.58 9.44
CA ASP A 387 4.75 14.73 9.72
C ASP A 387 6.10 14.29 10.30
N ILE A 388 6.17 13.05 10.82
CA ILE A 388 7.36 12.46 11.48
C ILE A 388 7.85 11.22 10.73
N ALA A 389 6.93 10.33 10.33
CA ALA A 389 7.24 9.11 9.60
C ALA A 389 7.56 9.41 8.13
N GLU A 390 8.45 8.65 7.55
CA GLU A 390 8.78 8.73 6.13
C GLU A 390 7.77 7.89 5.33
N ASN A 391 7.25 8.46 4.24
CA ASN A 391 6.43 7.78 3.24
C ASN A 391 6.82 8.31 1.86
N TYR A 392 7.32 7.43 0.99
CA TYR A 392 7.80 7.78 -0.34
C TYR A 392 6.86 7.20 -1.42
N PRO A 393 6.69 7.91 -2.57
CA PRO A 393 7.25 9.23 -2.88
C PRO A 393 6.68 10.35 -1.99
N THR A 394 7.36 11.47 -1.93
CA THR A 394 6.97 12.62 -1.10
C THR A 394 7.00 13.92 -1.90
N LYS A 395 6.19 14.89 -1.50
CA LYS A 395 6.16 16.22 -2.13
C LYS A 395 7.46 17.02 -1.96
N TYR A 396 8.27 16.73 -0.93
CA TYR A 396 9.51 17.46 -0.66
C TYR A 396 10.66 17.00 -1.55
N TYR A 397 11.38 17.92 -2.14
CA TYR A 397 12.54 17.65 -2.97
C TYR A 397 13.80 17.44 -2.13
N ASP A 398 14.68 16.54 -2.57
CA ASP A 398 16.06 16.54 -2.09
C ASP A 398 16.73 17.85 -2.52
N SER A 399 17.29 18.60 -1.56
CA SER A 399 17.90 19.89 -1.78
C SER A 399 18.94 20.19 -0.69
N PRO A 400 19.90 21.13 -0.93
CA PRO A 400 20.83 21.55 0.10
C PRO A 400 20.16 22.02 1.39
N GLU A 401 19.01 22.70 1.28
CA GLU A 401 18.21 23.16 2.42
C GLU A 401 17.62 21.97 3.20
N ALA A 402 17.14 20.94 2.49
CA ALA A 402 16.64 19.70 3.11
C ALA A 402 17.75 18.92 3.81
N ASP A 403 18.95 18.85 3.22
CA ASP A 403 20.13 18.24 3.83
C ASP A 403 20.59 19.02 5.07
N GLU A 404 20.61 20.35 5.00
CA GLU A 404 20.94 21.22 6.14
C GLU A 404 19.92 21.06 7.25
N TYR A 405 18.62 21.05 6.92
CA TYR A 405 17.56 20.81 7.88
C TYR A 405 17.75 19.46 8.57
N THR A 406 17.96 18.39 7.80
CA THR A 406 18.17 17.04 8.31
C THR A 406 19.39 16.97 9.25
N ARG A 407 20.50 17.62 8.90
CA ARG A 407 21.70 17.69 9.76
C ARG A 407 21.42 18.41 11.08
N LYS A 408 20.70 19.51 11.06
CA LYS A 408 20.37 20.31 12.26
C LYS A 408 19.41 19.59 13.20
N HIS A 409 18.51 18.76 12.66
CA HIS A 409 17.43 18.08 13.41
C HIS A 409 17.66 16.58 13.55
N LYS A 410 18.86 16.10 13.23
CA LYS A 410 19.22 14.68 13.41
C LYS A 410 19.00 14.29 14.88
N LYS A 411 18.07 13.37 15.13
CA LYS A 411 17.86 12.84 16.48
C LYS A 411 19.18 12.27 17.01
N PRO A 412 19.55 12.53 18.28
CA PRO A 412 20.73 11.91 18.86
C PRO A 412 20.61 10.41 18.71
N GLU A 413 21.70 9.76 18.27
CA GLU A 413 21.75 8.30 18.19
C GLU A 413 21.30 7.73 19.53
N LEU A 414 20.34 6.79 19.48
CA LEU A 414 19.97 6.01 20.66
C LEU A 414 21.28 5.40 21.20
N LYS A 415 21.65 5.77 22.43
CA LYS A 415 22.82 5.16 23.08
C LYS A 415 22.67 3.64 22.98
N PRO A 416 23.72 2.91 22.62
CA PRO A 416 23.67 1.46 22.58
C PRO A 416 23.07 0.94 23.89
N PHE A 417 22.12 0.03 23.82
CA PHE A 417 21.58 -0.65 25.00
C PHE A 417 22.77 -1.35 25.69
N THR A 418 23.22 -0.81 26.82
CA THR A 418 24.11 -1.51 27.73
C THR A 418 23.21 -2.41 28.58
N PRO A 419 23.32 -3.75 28.45
CA PRO A 419 22.57 -4.64 29.32
C PRO A 419 22.97 -4.31 30.77
N PRO A 420 22.00 -4.28 31.71
CA PRO A 420 22.28 -4.08 33.10
C PRO A 420 23.23 -5.20 33.58
N PRO A 421 24.14 -4.90 34.54
CA PRO A 421 25.05 -5.89 35.05
C PRO A 421 24.28 -7.10 35.62
N ALA A 422 24.82 -8.29 35.44
CA ALA A 422 24.17 -9.58 35.74
C ALA A 422 23.57 -9.71 37.15
N ASN A 423 23.91 -8.84 38.08
CA ASN A 423 23.43 -8.83 39.46
C ASN A 423 22.11 -8.08 39.66
N ALA A 424 21.51 -7.49 38.60
CA ALA A 424 20.25 -6.77 38.68
C ALA A 424 19.02 -7.63 38.29
N MET A 425 19.19 -8.94 38.13
CA MET A 425 18.13 -9.84 37.65
C MET A 425 17.09 -10.27 38.71
N ASN A 426 17.09 -9.70 39.90
CA ASN A 426 16.16 -10.10 40.97
C ASN A 426 15.01 -9.09 41.26
N SER A 427 14.84 -8.11 40.44
CA SER A 427 13.62 -7.27 40.48
C SER A 427 12.85 -7.48 39.16
N GLY A 428 11.61 -7.93 39.23
CA GLY A 428 10.72 -8.36 38.17
C GLY A 428 10.83 -7.64 36.82
N PRO A 429 10.11 -8.03 35.75
CA PRO A 429 10.40 -7.61 34.39
C PRO A 429 10.49 -6.09 34.29
N ALA A 430 11.73 -5.58 34.13
CA ALA A 430 11.97 -4.16 33.91
C ALA A 430 11.23 -3.78 32.63
N GLY A 431 10.12 -3.08 32.82
CA GLY A 431 9.25 -2.63 31.76
C GLY A 431 10.05 -1.86 30.73
N MET A 432 9.75 -2.09 29.46
CA MET A 432 10.01 -1.11 28.41
C MET A 432 9.64 0.27 28.96
N PRO A 433 10.38 1.34 28.67
CA PRO A 433 9.99 2.67 29.11
C PRO A 433 8.54 2.89 28.64
N ARG A 434 7.62 2.93 29.61
CA ARG A 434 6.21 3.27 29.34
C ARG A 434 6.26 4.63 28.69
N ARG A 435 5.80 4.71 27.44
CA ARG A 435 5.45 6.02 26.87
C ARG A 435 4.48 6.63 27.85
N ASP A 436 4.84 7.78 28.40
CA ASP A 436 3.94 8.58 29.21
C ASP A 436 2.69 8.88 28.35
N PRO A 437 1.53 8.35 28.67
CA PRO A 437 0.31 8.60 27.88
C PRO A 437 -0.07 10.09 27.90
N PHE A 438 0.55 10.90 28.79
CA PHE A 438 0.35 12.35 28.89
C PHE A 438 1.55 13.15 28.36
N ALA A 439 2.60 12.49 27.81
CA ALA A 439 3.68 13.19 27.16
C ALA A 439 3.13 14.04 26.01
N LYS A 440 3.23 15.36 26.14
CA LYS A 440 2.86 16.26 25.04
C LYS A 440 3.69 15.87 23.82
N PRO A 441 3.06 15.70 22.64
CA PRO A 441 3.81 15.48 21.41
C PRO A 441 4.86 16.58 21.26
N ALA A 442 6.07 16.18 20.81
CA ALA A 442 7.11 17.17 20.52
C ALA A 442 6.54 18.25 19.61
N PRO A 443 6.87 19.54 19.84
CA PRO A 443 6.41 20.60 18.94
C PRO A 443 6.81 20.25 17.50
N LEU A 444 5.85 20.34 16.59
CA LEU A 444 6.12 20.14 15.17
C LEU A 444 7.02 21.28 14.69
N ASP A 445 8.14 20.91 14.07
CA ASP A 445 9.05 21.91 13.52
C ASP A 445 8.50 22.47 12.20
N SER A 446 7.95 23.67 12.26
CA SER A 446 7.36 24.34 11.10
C SER A 446 8.37 24.61 9.97
N ALA A 447 9.68 24.64 10.25
CA ALA A 447 10.70 24.88 9.24
C ALA A 447 10.78 23.75 8.19
N LYS A 448 10.47 22.52 8.57
CA LYS A 448 10.39 21.37 7.64
C LYS A 448 9.42 21.63 6.48
N TYR A 449 8.33 22.34 6.73
CA TYR A 449 7.25 22.56 5.74
C TYR A 449 7.51 23.73 4.80
N GLN A 450 8.60 24.47 5.03
CA GLN A 450 9.08 25.52 4.14
C GLN A 450 10.16 25.03 3.17
N LEU A 451 10.56 23.76 3.28
CA LEU A 451 11.50 23.14 2.34
C LEU A 451 10.94 23.14 0.91
N PRO A 452 11.80 23.16 -0.11
CA PRO A 452 11.37 23.06 -1.50
C PRO A 452 10.49 21.84 -1.73
N HIS A 453 9.30 22.06 -2.30
CA HIS A 453 8.31 21.00 -2.52
C HIS A 453 7.43 21.26 -3.74
N ALA A 454 6.81 20.18 -4.26
CA ALA A 454 5.85 20.21 -5.35
C ALA A 454 4.58 20.99 -4.98
N LYS A 455 4.13 21.88 -5.86
CA LYS A 455 2.90 22.67 -5.70
C LYS A 455 1.68 21.98 -6.31
N ASN A 456 1.90 21.01 -7.16
CA ASN A 456 0.91 20.20 -7.86
C ASN A 456 0.68 18.83 -7.17
N TRP A 457 0.77 18.78 -5.84
CA TRP A 457 0.69 17.56 -5.05
C TRP A 457 -0.42 17.63 -4.01
N ILE A 458 -1.21 16.57 -3.89
CA ILE A 458 -2.20 16.37 -2.82
C ILE A 458 -1.96 15.01 -2.18
N THR A 459 -1.83 14.99 -0.85
CA THR A 459 -1.80 13.76 -0.06
C THR A 459 -3.15 13.53 0.60
N VAL A 460 -3.73 12.34 0.42
CA VAL A 460 -5.08 12.00 0.84
C VAL A 460 -5.08 10.96 1.93
N GLY A 461 -5.73 11.25 3.06
CA GLY A 461 -6.03 10.32 4.14
C GLY A 461 -7.42 9.71 3.98
N ALA A 462 -7.69 8.59 4.66
CA ALA A 462 -8.96 7.89 4.60
C ALA A 462 -9.91 8.32 5.72
N SER A 463 -11.16 8.61 5.37
CA SER A 463 -12.27 8.81 6.29
C SER A 463 -13.29 7.66 6.25
N ALA A 464 -14.08 7.56 7.31
CA ALA A 464 -15.22 6.67 7.42
C ALA A 464 -16.53 7.41 7.08
N TYR A 465 -17.64 6.71 7.23
CA TYR A 465 -18.96 7.13 6.74
C TYR A 465 -19.77 8.01 7.70
N LYS A 466 -19.32 8.18 8.96
CA LYS A 466 -20.02 8.98 9.99
C LYS A 466 -19.22 10.21 10.38
N ASP A 467 -19.92 11.29 10.65
CA ASP A 467 -19.37 12.51 11.24
C ASP A 467 -19.36 12.39 12.78
N ASP A 468 -18.42 11.62 13.29
CA ASP A 468 -18.21 11.42 14.73
C ASP A 468 -16.69 11.34 15.05
N ASP A 469 -16.34 11.05 16.30
CA ASP A 469 -14.95 10.93 16.75
C ASP A 469 -14.13 9.85 15.99
N ASN A 470 -14.80 8.95 15.25
CA ASN A 470 -14.20 7.92 14.43
C ASN A 470 -14.20 8.26 12.93
N LEU A 471 -14.40 9.53 12.57
CA LEU A 471 -14.42 9.95 11.16
C LEU A 471 -13.12 9.62 10.43
N LYS A 472 -11.96 9.84 11.05
CA LYS A 472 -10.70 9.34 10.49
C LYS A 472 -10.69 7.81 10.55
N ALA A 473 -10.49 7.13 9.40
CA ALA A 473 -10.34 5.68 9.40
C ALA A 473 -9.18 5.26 10.32
N SER A 474 -9.40 4.22 11.14
CA SER A 474 -8.46 3.82 12.21
C SER A 474 -7.05 3.49 11.70
N PHE A 475 -6.95 2.96 10.49
CA PHE A 475 -5.70 2.64 9.82
C PHE A 475 -5.03 3.85 9.16
N SER A 476 -5.80 4.90 8.81
CA SER A 476 -5.27 6.01 8.01
C SER A 476 -4.12 6.71 8.69
N ASN A 477 -3.04 6.90 7.95
CA ASN A 477 -2.00 7.84 8.32
C ASN A 477 -2.60 9.26 8.41
N TYR A 478 -1.99 10.09 9.20
CA TYR A 478 -2.43 11.45 9.47
C TYR A 478 -1.24 12.40 9.61
N GLY A 479 -1.48 13.69 9.45
CA GLY A 479 -0.46 14.71 9.61
C GLY A 479 -1.10 16.09 9.46
N LYS A 480 -0.64 17.05 10.24
CA LYS A 480 -1.14 18.43 10.17
C LYS A 480 -0.68 19.14 8.89
N TYR A 481 0.48 18.73 8.37
CA TYR A 481 1.16 19.40 7.26
C TYR A 481 1.34 18.53 6.03
N ASN A 482 1.37 17.20 6.24
CA ASN A 482 1.67 16.24 5.18
C ASN A 482 0.45 15.44 4.71
N VAL A 483 -0.71 15.62 5.33
CA VAL A 483 -2.00 15.16 4.79
C VAL A 483 -2.82 16.40 4.47
N ASP A 484 -3.14 16.59 3.20
CA ASP A 484 -3.80 17.80 2.73
C ASP A 484 -5.32 17.72 2.89
N VAL A 485 -5.90 16.54 2.63
CA VAL A 485 -7.35 16.27 2.75
C VAL A 485 -7.61 14.84 3.21
N PHE A 486 -8.84 14.58 3.66
CA PHE A 486 -9.36 13.23 3.89
C PHE A 486 -10.56 13.00 2.98
N ALA A 487 -10.67 11.79 2.44
CA ALA A 487 -11.80 11.35 1.63
C ALA A 487 -12.23 9.92 2.03
N PRO A 488 -13.44 9.47 1.65
CA PRO A 488 -13.93 8.14 1.99
C PRO A 488 -12.97 7.03 1.57
N GLY A 489 -12.54 6.22 2.54
CA GLY A 489 -11.60 5.11 2.29
C GLY A 489 -11.89 3.87 3.15
N PHE A 490 -13.06 3.82 3.81
CA PHE A 490 -13.48 2.70 4.65
C PHE A 490 -14.67 1.98 4.04
N MET A 491 -14.58 0.66 3.82
CA MET A 491 -15.61 -0.16 3.18
C MET A 491 -16.09 0.45 1.84
N ILE A 492 -15.15 0.71 0.96
CA ILE A 492 -15.43 1.27 -0.37
C ILE A 492 -15.64 0.11 -1.34
N ASN A 493 -16.85 0.04 -1.90
CA ASN A 493 -17.19 -0.95 -2.93
C ASN A 493 -16.81 -0.42 -4.31
N SER A 494 -16.03 -1.21 -5.08
CA SER A 494 -15.62 -0.84 -6.44
C SER A 494 -15.31 -2.06 -7.29
N THR A 495 -14.93 -1.83 -8.54
CA THR A 495 -14.64 -2.86 -9.55
C THR A 495 -13.42 -3.68 -9.17
N THR A 496 -13.49 -5.00 -9.34
CA THR A 496 -12.38 -5.94 -9.25
C THR A 496 -12.39 -6.88 -10.46
N PRO A 497 -11.29 -7.53 -10.83
CA PRO A 497 -11.18 -8.31 -12.05
C PRO A 497 -12.30 -9.32 -12.26
N ASN A 498 -12.54 -9.66 -13.55
CA ASN A 498 -13.56 -10.61 -13.98
C ASN A 498 -15.01 -10.15 -13.73
N ASN A 499 -15.26 -8.85 -13.85
CA ASN A 499 -16.59 -8.23 -13.64
C ASN A 499 -17.10 -8.43 -12.20
N ASN A 500 -16.22 -8.47 -11.23
CA ASN A 500 -16.58 -8.52 -9.82
C ASN A 500 -16.53 -7.13 -9.18
N TYR A 501 -17.12 -7.05 -7.98
CA TYR A 501 -17.16 -5.85 -7.15
C TYR A 501 -16.89 -6.25 -5.71
N GLU A 502 -15.95 -5.59 -5.05
CA GLU A 502 -15.56 -5.89 -3.68
C GLU A 502 -15.38 -4.62 -2.84
N GLU A 503 -15.50 -4.78 -1.52
CA GLU A 503 -15.25 -3.71 -0.55
C GLU A 503 -13.80 -3.75 -0.11
N PHE A 504 -13.06 -2.63 -0.31
CA PHE A 504 -11.71 -2.46 0.21
C PHE A 504 -11.63 -1.32 1.21
N ASP A 505 -10.65 -1.41 2.11
CA ASP A 505 -10.26 -0.39 3.07
C ASP A 505 -8.88 0.17 2.68
N GLY A 506 -8.71 1.49 2.65
CA GLY A 506 -7.39 2.06 2.40
C GLY A 506 -7.42 3.55 2.07
N THR A 507 -6.30 4.22 2.32
CA THR A 507 -6.03 5.56 1.76
C THR A 507 -5.88 5.50 0.24
N SER A 508 -5.69 4.31 -0.31
CA SER A 508 -5.73 4.05 -1.75
C SER A 508 -7.10 4.27 -2.37
N MET A 509 -8.18 4.07 -1.58
CA MET A 509 -9.57 4.25 -2.01
C MET A 509 -10.04 5.69 -1.82
N ALA A 510 -9.35 6.45 -0.98
CA ALA A 510 -9.65 7.84 -0.68
C ALA A 510 -9.05 8.79 -1.73
#